data_bfdf6ccb89485ce2df98fd8baf5ef234
#
_entry.id   bfdf6ccb89485ce2df98fd8baf5ef234
#
_cell.length_a   1.000
_cell.length_b   1.000
_cell.length_c   1.000
_cell.angle_alpha   90.00
_cell.angle_beta   90.00
_cell.angle_gamma   90.00
#
_symmetry.space_group_name_H-M   'P 1'
#
loop_
_entity.id
_entity.type
_entity.pdbx_description
1 polymer ?
#
loop_
_entity_poly.entity_id
_entity_poly.type
_entity_poly.pdbx_seq_one_letter_code
_entity_poly.pdbx_strand_id
1 'polypeptide(L)'
;MVLHFNFTESATRASIAEQLESKLSPAQISAVDEAVEQAGVPGYHHHDIGEVNATIDALNVPERVRDDMRTIYDILAHAEAQVHGCELEHTHFHEVGNGASIRNTLRICLLVEAVNPERITATPVQTGYGKVECAHGLMDIPAPATAAILATGIPTCEPSGEAELCTPTSAAIIKHFVQEFAN
;
A
#
# COMPACT_ATOMS: atom_id res chain seq x y z
N MET A 1 -16.88 -13.82 4.46
CA MET A 1 -17.12 -12.56 5.22
C MET A 1 -16.84 -11.37 4.33
N VAL A 2 -17.70 -10.34 4.30
CA VAL A 2 -17.41 -9.06 3.66
C VAL A 2 -16.64 -8.19 4.67
N LEU A 3 -15.47 -7.68 4.25
CA LEU A 3 -14.69 -6.71 5.02
C LEU A 3 -15.01 -5.32 4.49
N HIS A 4 -15.31 -4.37 5.37
CA HIS A 4 -15.53 -2.98 5.00
C HIS A 4 -14.48 -2.09 5.67
N PHE A 5 -13.71 -1.35 4.85
CA PHE A 5 -12.77 -0.33 5.33
C PHE A 5 -13.46 1.04 5.44
N ASN A 6 -13.20 1.72 6.54
CA ASN A 6 -13.57 3.13 6.68
C ASN A 6 -12.32 4.00 6.49
N PHE A 7 -12.30 4.78 5.41
CA PHE A 7 -11.21 5.68 5.06
C PHE A 7 -11.57 7.17 5.16
N THR A 8 -12.70 7.50 5.80
CA THR A 8 -13.18 8.89 5.90
C THR A 8 -12.31 9.79 6.78
N GLU A 9 -11.54 9.22 7.69
CA GLU A 9 -10.60 9.95 8.55
C GLU A 9 -9.14 9.74 8.15
N SER A 10 -8.77 8.53 7.73
CA SER A 10 -7.42 8.18 7.35
C SER A 10 -7.39 6.93 6.47
N ALA A 11 -6.59 6.98 5.42
CA ALA A 11 -6.30 5.86 4.53
C ALA A 11 -4.80 5.51 4.53
N THR A 12 -4.11 5.74 5.63
CA THR A 12 -2.70 5.36 5.81
C THR A 12 -2.55 3.84 5.96
N ARG A 13 -1.34 3.33 5.75
CA ARG A 13 -1.02 1.91 6.00
C ARG A 13 -1.32 1.50 7.44
N ALA A 14 -1.09 2.38 8.41
CA ALA A 14 -1.42 2.13 9.81
C ALA A 14 -2.93 1.94 10.00
N SER A 15 -3.76 2.83 9.45
CA SER A 15 -5.22 2.72 9.50
C SER A 15 -5.73 1.43 8.83
N ILE A 16 -5.16 1.04 7.69
CA ILE A 16 -5.49 -0.23 7.02
C ILE A 16 -5.15 -1.42 7.93
N ALA A 17 -3.94 -1.43 8.51
CA ALA A 17 -3.50 -2.50 9.39
C ALA A 17 -4.38 -2.62 10.64
N GLU A 18 -4.69 -1.52 11.33
CA GLU A 18 -5.56 -1.49 12.51
C GLU A 18 -6.95 -2.06 12.22
N GLN A 19 -7.53 -1.71 11.06
CA GLN A 19 -8.85 -2.22 10.67
C GLN A 19 -8.83 -3.74 10.39
N LEU A 20 -7.74 -4.27 9.80
CA LEU A 20 -7.53 -5.70 9.61
C LEU A 20 -7.31 -6.42 10.95
N GLU A 21 -6.45 -5.88 11.79
CA GLU A 21 -6.14 -6.44 13.12
C GLU A 21 -7.39 -6.53 14.00
N SER A 22 -8.33 -5.57 13.87
CA SER A 22 -9.61 -5.60 14.58
C SER A 22 -10.47 -6.84 14.29
N LYS A 23 -10.15 -7.59 13.23
CA LYS A 23 -10.84 -8.84 12.82
C LYS A 23 -10.12 -10.10 13.26
N LEU A 24 -8.95 -9.97 13.85
CA LEU A 24 -8.07 -11.06 14.22
C LEU A 24 -7.91 -11.16 15.75
N SER A 25 -7.64 -12.36 16.23
CA SER A 25 -7.22 -12.58 17.61
C SER A 25 -5.76 -12.14 17.82
N PRO A 26 -5.34 -11.82 19.05
CA PRO A 26 -3.94 -11.51 19.35
C PRO A 26 -2.96 -12.59 18.90
N ALA A 27 -3.35 -13.86 18.97
CA ALA A 27 -2.51 -14.97 18.50
C ALA A 27 -2.32 -14.98 16.98
N GLN A 28 -3.36 -14.62 16.21
CA GLN A 28 -3.26 -14.51 14.76
C GLN A 28 -2.38 -13.31 14.35
N ILE A 29 -2.51 -12.18 15.05
CA ILE A 29 -1.65 -11.00 14.82
C ILE A 29 -0.19 -11.36 15.11
N SER A 30 0.10 -12.03 16.24
CA SER A 30 1.45 -12.49 16.58
C SER A 30 2.01 -13.45 15.50
N ALA A 31 1.21 -14.35 14.96
CA ALA A 31 1.63 -15.24 13.89
C ALA A 31 1.94 -14.50 12.58
N VAL A 32 1.20 -13.43 12.27
CA VAL A 32 1.50 -12.56 11.13
C VAL A 32 2.83 -11.83 11.35
N ASP A 33 3.06 -11.26 12.53
CA ASP A 33 4.31 -10.55 12.84
C ASP A 33 5.52 -11.50 12.78
N GLU A 34 5.39 -12.71 13.30
CA GLU A 34 6.42 -13.76 13.19
C GLU A 34 6.70 -14.13 11.73
N ALA A 35 5.65 -14.25 10.90
CA ALA A 35 5.80 -14.55 9.47
C ALA A 35 6.52 -13.42 8.73
N VAL A 36 6.26 -12.15 9.06
CA VAL A 36 6.98 -10.99 8.50
C VAL A 36 8.47 -11.05 8.85
N GLU A 37 8.82 -11.35 10.11
CA GLU A 37 10.22 -11.46 10.54
C GLU A 37 10.95 -12.62 9.85
N GLN A 38 10.26 -13.74 9.61
CA GLN A 38 10.81 -14.93 8.99
C GLN A 38 10.80 -14.91 7.45
N ALA A 39 10.12 -13.94 6.84
CA ALA A 39 9.97 -13.85 5.39
C ALA A 39 11.29 -13.58 4.64
N GLY A 40 12.28 -12.97 5.31
CA GLY A 40 13.59 -12.71 4.71
C GLY A 40 13.66 -11.39 3.92
N VAL A 41 12.83 -10.39 4.26
CA VAL A 41 12.90 -9.07 3.62
C VAL A 41 14.25 -8.42 3.92
N PRO A 42 15.07 -8.10 2.89
CA PRO A 42 16.37 -7.47 3.10
C PRO A 42 16.22 -6.03 3.57
N GLY A 43 17.26 -5.53 4.27
CA GLY A 43 17.25 -4.16 4.82
C GLY A 43 17.76 -3.08 3.86
N TYR A 44 18.20 -3.44 2.64
CA TYR A 44 18.71 -2.48 1.69
C TYR A 44 17.59 -1.83 0.86
N HIS A 45 17.95 -0.79 0.12
CA HIS A 45 17.03 -0.09 -0.78
C HIS A 45 17.02 -0.74 -2.17
N HIS A 46 15.82 -0.94 -2.72
CA HIS A 46 15.59 -1.43 -4.08
C HIS A 46 15.31 -0.22 -4.97
N HIS A 47 15.97 -0.14 -6.11
CA HIS A 47 15.92 1.04 -6.98
C HIS A 47 14.85 0.94 -8.06
N ASP A 48 14.50 -0.26 -8.48
CA ASP A 48 13.54 -0.50 -9.56
C ASP A 48 12.59 -1.67 -9.26
N ILE A 49 11.60 -1.84 -10.13
CA ILE A 49 10.59 -2.89 -9.99
C ILE A 49 11.19 -4.29 -10.14
N GLY A 50 12.26 -4.46 -10.92
CA GLY A 50 12.92 -5.74 -11.10
C GLY A 50 13.58 -6.23 -9.82
N GLU A 51 14.30 -5.33 -9.11
CA GLU A 51 14.89 -5.62 -7.80
C GLU A 51 13.84 -5.95 -6.75
N VAL A 52 12.73 -5.20 -6.73
CA VAL A 52 11.62 -5.46 -5.81
C VAL A 52 10.98 -6.83 -6.11
N ASN A 53 10.70 -7.14 -7.38
CA ASN A 53 10.11 -8.42 -7.76
C ASN A 53 11.03 -9.60 -7.43
N ALA A 54 12.34 -9.47 -7.68
CA ALA A 54 13.30 -10.50 -7.29
C ALA A 54 13.32 -10.76 -5.77
N THR A 55 13.16 -9.70 -4.97
CA THR A 55 13.01 -9.83 -3.52
C THR A 55 11.71 -10.52 -3.16
N ILE A 56 10.58 -10.12 -3.74
CA ILE A 56 9.26 -10.73 -3.49
C ILE A 56 9.30 -12.23 -3.83
N ASP A 57 9.93 -12.61 -4.94
CA ASP A 57 10.06 -14.00 -5.36
C ASP A 57 10.85 -14.86 -4.36
N ALA A 58 11.80 -14.26 -3.67
CA ALA A 58 12.65 -14.92 -2.67
C ALA A 58 11.98 -15.00 -1.27
N LEU A 59 10.87 -14.28 -1.01
CA LEU A 59 10.22 -14.29 0.29
C LEU A 59 9.66 -15.68 0.64
N ASN A 60 9.89 -16.09 1.88
CA ASN A 60 9.31 -17.32 2.44
C ASN A 60 7.87 -17.10 2.92
N VAL A 61 6.95 -16.90 1.98
CA VAL A 61 5.52 -16.65 2.24
C VAL A 61 4.66 -17.37 1.19
N PRO A 62 3.33 -17.52 1.42
CA PRO A 62 2.43 -18.11 0.42
C PRO A 62 2.49 -17.39 -0.93
N GLU A 63 2.32 -18.13 -2.03
CA GLU A 63 2.34 -17.59 -3.41
C GLU A 63 1.32 -16.45 -3.59
N ARG A 64 0.11 -16.63 -3.04
CA ARG A 64 -0.92 -15.58 -3.09
C ARG A 64 -0.44 -14.25 -2.51
N VAL A 65 0.29 -14.28 -1.39
CA VAL A 65 0.86 -13.08 -0.76
C VAL A 65 1.92 -12.45 -1.67
N ARG A 66 2.75 -13.25 -2.35
CA ARG A 66 3.71 -12.75 -3.34
C ARG A 66 2.99 -12.10 -4.54
N ASP A 67 1.92 -12.70 -5.03
CA ASP A 67 1.12 -12.16 -6.15
C ASP A 67 0.44 -10.85 -5.77
N ASP A 68 -0.12 -10.75 -4.56
CA ASP A 68 -0.67 -9.50 -4.04
C ASP A 68 0.41 -8.40 -3.98
N MET A 69 1.58 -8.72 -3.47
CA MET A 69 2.71 -7.77 -3.41
C MET A 69 3.18 -7.34 -4.80
N ARG A 70 3.34 -8.27 -5.75
CA ARG A 70 3.72 -7.94 -7.14
C ARG A 70 2.72 -6.96 -7.75
N THR A 71 1.43 -7.22 -7.58
CA THR A 71 0.37 -6.34 -8.11
C THR A 71 0.41 -4.95 -7.49
N ILE A 72 0.61 -4.84 -6.17
CA ILE A 72 0.73 -3.56 -5.48
C ILE A 72 1.94 -2.78 -5.99
N TYR A 73 3.10 -3.43 -6.13
CA TYR A 73 4.31 -2.77 -6.63
C TYR A 73 4.24 -2.44 -8.12
N ASP A 74 3.50 -3.22 -8.92
CA ASP A 74 3.21 -2.89 -10.31
C ASP A 74 2.37 -1.60 -10.43
N ILE A 75 1.34 -1.46 -9.59
CA ILE A 75 0.54 -0.22 -9.51
C ILE A 75 1.42 0.97 -9.14
N LEU A 76 2.32 0.82 -8.16
CA LEU A 76 3.26 1.87 -7.76
C LEU A 76 4.22 2.24 -8.89
N ALA A 77 4.80 1.26 -9.58
CA ALA A 77 5.74 1.49 -10.66
C ALA A 77 5.08 2.24 -11.83
N HIS A 78 3.85 1.88 -12.19
CA HIS A 78 3.08 2.59 -13.22
C HIS A 78 2.77 4.05 -12.82
N ALA A 79 2.42 4.29 -11.56
CA ALA A 79 2.17 5.64 -11.07
C ALA A 79 3.43 6.50 -11.08
N GLU A 80 4.56 5.96 -10.64
CA GLU A 80 5.86 6.65 -10.69
C GLU A 80 6.30 6.92 -12.14
N ALA A 81 6.18 5.93 -13.04
CA ALA A 81 6.47 6.11 -14.46
C ALA A 81 5.66 7.24 -15.08
N GLN A 82 4.36 7.30 -14.77
CA GLN A 82 3.47 8.37 -15.23
C GLN A 82 3.89 9.74 -14.70
N VAL A 83 4.24 9.85 -13.41
CA VAL A 83 4.66 11.10 -12.77
C VAL A 83 5.97 11.59 -13.35
N HIS A 84 6.92 10.70 -13.61
CA HIS A 84 8.23 11.02 -14.15
C HIS A 84 8.26 11.14 -15.68
N GLY A 85 7.20 10.72 -16.38
CA GLY A 85 7.14 10.73 -17.84
C GLY A 85 8.17 9.79 -18.47
N CYS A 86 8.48 8.66 -17.83
CA CYS A 86 9.44 7.67 -18.29
C CYS A 86 8.78 6.32 -18.56
N GLU A 87 9.49 5.43 -19.26
CA GLU A 87 9.07 4.03 -19.43
C GLU A 87 9.18 3.28 -18.09
N LEU A 88 8.34 2.27 -17.89
CA LEU A 88 8.26 1.48 -16.66
C LEU A 88 9.63 0.90 -16.24
N GLU A 89 10.41 0.43 -17.22
CA GLU A 89 11.75 -0.15 -17.04
C GLU A 89 12.81 0.86 -16.55
N HIS A 90 12.51 2.17 -16.69
CA HIS A 90 13.38 3.27 -16.25
C HIS A 90 12.85 3.97 -14.99
N THR A 91 11.82 3.40 -14.37
CA THR A 91 11.24 3.96 -13.15
C THR A 91 12.11 3.64 -11.95
N HIS A 92 12.42 4.66 -11.16
CA HIS A 92 13.18 4.50 -9.93
C HIS A 92 12.30 4.73 -8.71
N PHE A 93 12.38 3.78 -7.76
CA PHE A 93 11.72 3.93 -6.47
C PHE A 93 12.61 4.74 -5.51
N HIS A 94 12.15 5.92 -5.11
CA HIS A 94 12.86 6.76 -4.16
C HIS A 94 12.53 6.42 -2.71
N GLU A 95 11.27 6.10 -2.40
CA GLU A 95 10.80 5.85 -1.04
C GLU A 95 10.19 4.46 -0.86
N VAL A 96 9.42 4.00 -1.84
CA VAL A 96 8.66 2.74 -1.73
C VAL A 96 9.52 1.48 -1.88
N GLY A 97 10.74 1.60 -2.42
CA GLY A 97 11.69 0.51 -2.59
C GLY A 97 12.52 0.18 -1.34
N ASN A 98 12.40 0.92 -0.24
CA ASN A 98 13.15 0.61 0.98
C ASN A 98 12.61 -0.64 1.69
N GLY A 99 13.48 -1.37 2.38
CA GLY A 99 13.12 -2.63 3.04
C GLY A 99 11.99 -2.48 4.08
N ALA A 100 11.87 -1.32 4.74
CA ALA A 100 10.79 -1.05 5.67
C ALA A 100 9.44 -0.93 4.95
N SER A 101 9.38 -0.27 3.78
CA SER A 101 8.18 -0.20 2.94
C SER A 101 7.75 -1.58 2.45
N ILE A 102 8.70 -2.40 1.99
CA ILE A 102 8.42 -3.77 1.54
C ILE A 102 7.88 -4.61 2.71
N ARG A 103 8.51 -4.54 3.88
CA ARG A 103 8.05 -5.25 5.10
C ARG A 103 6.64 -4.82 5.52
N ASN A 104 6.35 -3.52 5.49
CA ASN A 104 5.03 -3.00 5.84
C ASN A 104 3.94 -3.43 4.82
N THR A 105 4.26 -3.46 3.53
CA THR A 105 3.36 -3.96 2.49
C THR A 105 3.12 -5.46 2.67
N LEU A 106 4.17 -6.24 2.90
CA LEU A 106 4.08 -7.66 3.21
C LEU A 106 3.15 -7.92 4.41
N ARG A 107 3.32 -7.15 5.49
CA ARG A 107 2.49 -7.28 6.68
C ARG A 107 1.01 -7.10 6.36
N ILE A 108 0.65 -6.09 5.57
CA ILE A 108 -0.74 -5.88 5.16
C ILE A 108 -1.26 -7.05 4.32
N CYS A 109 -0.49 -7.55 3.36
CA CYS A 109 -0.88 -8.71 2.55
C CYS A 109 -1.10 -9.96 3.43
N LEU A 110 -0.24 -10.21 4.42
CA LEU A 110 -0.40 -11.29 5.38
C LEU A 110 -1.61 -11.11 6.31
N LEU A 111 -1.91 -9.87 6.72
CA LEU A 111 -3.12 -9.57 7.49
C LEU A 111 -4.39 -9.85 6.65
N VAL A 112 -4.41 -9.46 5.38
CA VAL A 112 -5.53 -9.76 4.46
C VAL A 112 -5.67 -11.27 4.27
N GLU A 113 -4.57 -11.99 4.09
CA GLU A 113 -4.56 -13.46 4.01
C GLU A 113 -5.11 -14.11 5.29
N ALA A 114 -4.72 -13.62 6.47
CA ALA A 114 -5.20 -14.12 7.76
C ALA A 114 -6.70 -13.85 8.00
N VAL A 115 -7.21 -12.68 7.58
CA VAL A 115 -8.64 -12.32 7.63
C VAL A 115 -9.43 -13.13 6.61
N ASN A 116 -8.83 -13.43 5.46
CA ASN A 116 -9.42 -14.17 4.33
C ASN A 116 -10.84 -13.71 3.97
N PRO A 117 -11.05 -12.43 3.60
CA PRO A 117 -12.36 -11.92 3.23
C PRO A 117 -12.78 -12.45 1.86
N GLU A 118 -14.09 -12.70 1.67
CA GLU A 118 -14.68 -13.02 0.35
C GLU A 118 -14.76 -11.78 -0.54
N ARG A 119 -14.91 -10.63 0.08
CA ARG A 119 -15.05 -9.33 -0.58
C ARG A 119 -14.57 -8.23 0.34
N ILE A 120 -13.93 -7.22 -0.26
CA ILE A 120 -13.49 -6.01 0.43
C ILE A 120 -14.19 -4.80 -0.20
N THR A 121 -14.86 -4.03 0.62
CA THR A 121 -15.49 -2.75 0.26
C THR A 121 -14.88 -1.62 1.08
N ALA A 122 -15.04 -0.37 0.65
CA ALA A 122 -14.56 0.77 1.41
C ALA A 122 -15.44 2.00 1.23
N THR A 123 -15.32 2.96 2.16
CA THR A 123 -15.77 4.33 1.96
C THR A 123 -14.86 5.07 0.98
N PRO A 124 -15.25 6.27 0.47
CA PRO A 124 -14.33 7.18 -0.19
C PRO A 124 -13.09 7.49 0.66
N VAL A 125 -11.96 7.78 -0.01
CA VAL A 125 -10.64 7.90 0.61
C VAL A 125 -10.36 9.33 1.05
N GLN A 126 -9.94 9.52 2.30
CA GLN A 126 -9.40 10.77 2.82
C GLN A 126 -7.94 10.92 2.42
N THR A 127 -7.62 12.00 1.73
CA THR A 127 -6.24 12.32 1.31
C THR A 127 -5.50 13.22 2.30
N GLY A 128 -6.24 13.99 3.08
CA GLY A 128 -5.71 15.16 3.78
C GLY A 128 -5.40 16.32 2.83
N TYR A 129 -4.76 17.35 3.34
CA TYR A 129 -4.31 18.52 2.57
C TYR A 129 -3.02 19.10 3.15
N GLY A 130 -2.45 20.10 2.44
CA GLY A 130 -1.21 20.77 2.83
C GLY A 130 -0.03 20.30 2.02
N LYS A 131 1.11 20.15 2.64
CA LYS A 131 2.38 19.77 1.99
C LYS A 131 3.07 18.64 2.71
N VAL A 132 3.74 17.78 1.94
CA VAL A 132 4.60 16.70 2.44
C VAL A 132 6.01 16.88 1.90
N GLU A 133 7.00 16.68 2.74
CA GLU A 133 8.40 16.61 2.31
C GLU A 133 8.73 15.17 1.91
N CYS A 134 9.23 15.00 0.70
CA CYS A 134 9.58 13.71 0.13
C CYS A 134 10.90 13.80 -0.66
N ALA A 135 11.35 12.71 -1.27
CA ALA A 135 12.58 12.68 -2.07
C ALA A 135 12.62 13.73 -3.20
N HIS A 136 11.46 14.20 -3.66
CA HIS A 136 11.29 15.25 -4.70
C HIS A 136 11.17 16.66 -4.12
N GLY A 137 11.39 16.82 -2.81
CA GLY A 137 11.21 18.10 -2.10
C GLY A 137 9.80 18.26 -1.52
N LEU A 138 9.39 19.50 -1.32
CA LEU A 138 8.09 19.84 -0.73
C LEU A 138 6.98 19.76 -1.78
N MET A 139 6.07 18.81 -1.65
CA MET A 139 4.98 18.53 -2.59
C MET A 139 3.63 18.82 -1.97
N ASP A 140 2.63 19.14 -2.81
CA ASP A 140 1.24 19.27 -2.35
C ASP A 140 0.62 17.89 -2.07
N ILE A 141 -0.30 17.81 -1.09
CA ILE A 141 -1.07 16.63 -0.76
C ILE A 141 -2.39 16.64 -1.57
N PRO A 142 -2.73 15.50 -2.24
CA PRO A 142 -2.01 14.23 -2.29
C PRO A 142 -0.74 14.31 -3.14
N ALA A 143 0.29 13.55 -2.77
CA ALA A 143 1.52 13.43 -3.54
C ALA A 143 1.23 12.96 -4.99
N PRO A 144 2.04 13.33 -6.01
CA PRO A 144 1.73 13.05 -7.42
C PRO A 144 1.42 11.59 -7.74
N ALA A 145 2.19 10.64 -7.20
CA ALA A 145 1.94 9.21 -7.40
C ALA A 145 0.62 8.77 -6.73
N THR A 146 0.29 9.30 -5.54
CA THR A 146 -1.01 9.08 -4.89
C THR A 146 -2.14 9.60 -5.78
N ALA A 147 -2.03 10.84 -6.28
CA ALA A 147 -3.04 11.44 -7.16
C ALA A 147 -3.24 10.61 -8.44
N ALA A 148 -2.15 10.12 -9.05
CA ALA A 148 -2.20 9.28 -10.24
C ALA A 148 -2.97 7.96 -9.97
N ILE A 149 -2.73 7.31 -8.84
CA ILE A 149 -3.43 6.08 -8.47
C ILE A 149 -4.92 6.36 -8.19
N LEU A 150 -5.24 7.41 -7.41
CA LEU A 150 -6.62 7.77 -7.10
C LEU A 150 -7.42 8.10 -8.36
N ALA A 151 -6.81 8.78 -9.34
CA ALA A 151 -7.44 9.10 -10.62
C ALA A 151 -7.87 7.88 -11.44
N THR A 152 -7.43 6.68 -11.11
CA THR A 152 -7.88 5.43 -11.75
C THR A 152 -9.29 4.99 -11.35
N GLY A 153 -10.04 5.81 -10.63
CA GLY A 153 -11.43 5.58 -10.25
C GLY A 153 -11.65 5.29 -8.76
N ILE A 154 -10.70 5.63 -7.90
CA ILE A 154 -10.87 5.57 -6.44
C ILE A 154 -11.55 6.88 -6.00
N PRO A 155 -12.77 6.82 -5.42
CA PRO A 155 -13.44 8.03 -4.94
C PRO A 155 -12.75 8.60 -3.71
N THR A 156 -12.71 9.93 -3.63
CA THR A 156 -12.18 10.66 -2.49
C THR A 156 -13.27 11.46 -1.80
N CYS A 157 -13.14 11.68 -0.50
CA CYS A 157 -13.98 12.64 0.24
C CYS A 157 -13.33 14.03 0.25
N GLU A 158 -14.07 15.03 0.74
CA GLU A 158 -13.53 16.37 0.92
C GLU A 158 -12.29 16.32 1.81
N PRO A 159 -11.15 16.91 1.38
CA PRO A 159 -9.92 16.87 2.15
C PRO A 159 -10.07 17.49 3.54
N SER A 160 -9.70 16.74 4.57
CA SER A 160 -9.68 17.19 5.96
C SER A 160 -8.40 16.71 6.67
N GLY A 161 -7.89 17.53 7.60
CA GLY A 161 -6.62 17.25 8.28
C GLY A 161 -5.41 17.74 7.48
N GLU A 162 -4.57 18.55 8.13
CA GLU A 162 -3.32 19.07 7.57
C GLU A 162 -2.19 18.04 7.70
N ALA A 163 -2.33 16.94 6.96
CA ALA A 163 -1.40 15.82 6.94
C ALA A 163 -1.60 14.97 5.69
N GLU A 164 -0.61 14.18 5.29
CA GLU A 164 -0.76 13.13 4.28
C GLU A 164 -1.50 11.93 4.87
N LEU A 165 -2.80 11.81 4.57
CA LEU A 165 -3.67 10.75 5.08
C LEU A 165 -3.86 9.59 4.09
N CYS A 166 -3.28 9.68 2.88
CA CYS A 166 -3.18 8.63 1.90
C CYS A 166 -1.85 8.75 1.17
N THR A 167 -0.96 7.77 1.35
CA THR A 167 0.34 7.71 0.69
C THR A 167 0.27 6.93 -0.62
N PRO A 168 1.28 7.00 -1.52
CA PRO A 168 1.30 6.18 -2.73
C PRO A 168 1.11 4.68 -2.45
N THR A 169 1.82 4.16 -1.44
CA THR A 169 1.70 2.73 -1.08
C THR A 169 0.31 2.38 -0.56
N SER A 170 -0.31 3.22 0.29
CA SER A 170 -1.67 2.94 0.76
C SER A 170 -2.70 3.04 -0.37
N ALA A 171 -2.56 4.00 -1.29
CA ALA A 171 -3.42 4.08 -2.48
C ALA A 171 -3.30 2.83 -3.36
N ALA A 172 -2.09 2.29 -3.56
CA ALA A 172 -1.86 1.07 -4.32
C ALA A 172 -2.49 -0.17 -3.64
N ILE A 173 -2.36 -0.28 -2.32
CA ILE A 173 -2.99 -1.33 -1.52
C ILE A 173 -4.53 -1.25 -1.65
N ILE A 174 -5.10 -0.06 -1.51
CA ILE A 174 -6.55 0.17 -1.67
C ILE A 174 -6.99 -0.21 -3.08
N LYS A 175 -6.25 0.24 -4.11
CA LYS A 175 -6.54 -0.09 -5.52
C LYS A 175 -6.54 -1.58 -5.79
N HIS A 176 -5.64 -2.33 -5.17
CA HIS A 176 -5.52 -3.77 -5.35
C HIS A 176 -6.64 -4.54 -4.64
N PHE A 177 -6.91 -4.24 -3.38
CA PHE A 177 -7.78 -5.07 -2.54
C PHE A 177 -9.26 -4.66 -2.55
N VAL A 178 -9.59 -3.38 -2.74
CA VAL A 178 -10.97 -2.90 -2.66
C VAL A 178 -11.70 -3.12 -3.99
N GLN A 179 -12.78 -3.92 -3.96
CA GLN A 179 -13.59 -4.22 -5.14
C GLN A 179 -14.75 -3.23 -5.34
N GLU A 180 -15.19 -2.55 -4.28
CA GLU A 180 -16.33 -1.64 -4.34
C GLU A 180 -16.20 -0.53 -3.31
N PHE A 181 -16.55 0.68 -3.73
CA PHE A 181 -16.65 1.83 -2.83
C PHE A 181 -18.13 2.15 -2.61
N ALA A 182 -18.52 2.30 -1.33
CA ALA A 182 -19.89 2.63 -0.91
C ALA A 182 -19.86 3.90 -0.05
N ASN A 183 -20.87 4.75 -0.24
CA ASN A 183 -21.06 5.95 0.57
C ASN A 183 -21.57 5.60 1.97
#